data_874744ea667af8656f659f073dab56e8
#
_entry.id   874744ea667af8656f659f073dab56e8
#
_cell.length_a   1.000
_cell.length_b   1.000
_cell.length_c   1.000
_cell.angle_alpha   90.00
_cell.angle_beta   90.00
_cell.angle_gamma   90.00
#
_symmetry.space_group_name_H-M   'P 1'
#
loop_
_entity.id
_entity.type
_entity.pdbx_description
1 polymer ?
#
loop_
_entity_poly.entity_id
_entity_poly.type
_entity_poly.pdbx_seq_one_letter_code
_entity_poly.pdbx_strand_id
1 'polypeptide(L)'
;VYKDKEYDLSEETEKKFLRYHSKKGLERRKALYAYRHAEQNSWIYKTLLEKKKLPLFKKCSKLLLVGSGLYPYSLFDIHKKFKHIKMLGIEIEESRYSASKQLVEGGPARDKIKILKLDGIDFDYSRLEDDDLVFISCDVDSDDIYKKVLETSKAHVYICAPYNRQWMKDSIKKSNLIYDKDGRIISP
;
A
#
# COMPACT_ATOMS: atom_id res chain seq x y z
N VAL A 1 -10.82 0.05 13.33
CA VAL A 1 -11.17 0.69 14.59
C VAL A 1 -9.89 0.91 15.36
N TYR A 2 -9.28 2.10 15.22
CA TYR A 2 -8.16 2.52 16.05
C TYR A 2 -8.71 2.84 17.44
N LYS A 3 -8.77 1.83 18.31
CA LYS A 3 -8.99 2.05 19.74
C LYS A 3 -7.76 2.75 20.28
N ASP A 4 -7.99 3.79 21.06
CA ASP A 4 -7.03 4.65 21.77
C ASP A 4 -5.96 3.86 22.54
N LYS A 5 -5.01 3.26 21.82
CA LYS A 5 -3.72 2.92 22.42
C LYS A 5 -2.90 4.20 22.37
N GLU A 6 -2.53 4.72 23.52
CA GLU A 6 -1.50 5.74 23.64
C GLU A 6 -0.22 5.18 23.00
N TYR A 7 -0.02 5.51 21.74
CA TYR A 7 1.28 5.29 21.13
C TYR A 7 2.21 6.39 21.61
N ASP A 8 3.27 5.99 22.26
CA ASP A 8 4.36 6.91 22.59
C ASP A 8 4.91 7.49 21.27
N LEU A 9 4.48 8.70 20.98
CA LEU A 9 4.94 9.47 19.82
C LEU A 9 6.27 10.12 20.21
N SER A 10 7.34 9.37 20.04
CA SER A 10 8.67 9.92 20.27
C SER A 10 8.89 11.16 19.39
N GLU A 11 9.62 12.13 19.92
CA GLU A 11 10.00 13.36 19.23
C GLU A 11 10.67 13.06 17.87
N GLU A 12 11.40 11.95 17.80
CA GLU A 12 12.02 11.47 16.55
C GLU A 12 10.99 11.08 15.49
N THR A 13 9.92 10.37 15.89
CA THR A 13 8.83 9.98 14.98
C THR A 13 8.11 11.22 14.45
N GLU A 14 7.85 12.19 15.31
CA GLU A 14 7.25 13.45 14.91
C GLU A 14 8.15 14.24 13.96
N LYS A 15 9.44 14.31 14.22
CA LYS A 15 10.42 14.95 13.32
C LYS A 15 10.48 14.26 11.95
N LYS A 16 10.46 12.93 11.90
CA LYS A 16 10.41 12.17 10.65
C LYS A 16 9.13 12.48 9.85
N PHE A 17 7.99 12.48 10.52
CA PHE A 17 6.71 12.83 9.90
C PHE A 17 6.73 14.24 9.34
N LEU A 18 7.19 15.22 10.12
CA LEU A 18 7.23 16.64 9.73
C LEU A 18 8.23 16.96 8.63
N ARG A 19 9.26 16.15 8.44
CA ARG A 19 10.15 16.27 7.27
C ARG A 19 9.45 15.98 5.96
N TYR A 20 8.38 15.19 5.99
CA TYR A 20 7.68 14.74 4.80
C TYR A 20 6.33 15.43 4.59
N HIS A 21 5.72 15.93 5.66
CA HIS A 21 4.39 16.55 5.64
C HIS A 21 4.41 17.95 6.22
N SER A 22 3.61 18.84 5.65
CA SER A 22 3.53 20.21 6.16
C SER A 22 2.95 20.24 7.59
N LYS A 23 3.35 21.26 8.35
CA LYS A 23 2.84 21.50 9.72
C LYS A 23 1.35 21.88 9.75
N LYS A 24 0.79 22.30 8.62
CA LYS A 24 -0.60 22.75 8.49
C LYS A 24 -1.42 21.67 7.80
N GLY A 25 -2.50 21.31 8.40
CA GLY A 25 -3.49 20.46 7.81
C GLY A 25 -3.76 19.21 8.65
N LEU A 26 -4.94 18.87 8.64
CA LEU A 26 -5.63 17.70 9.13
C LEU A 26 -5.19 17.20 10.49
N GLU A 27 -6.12 16.80 11.25
CA GLU A 27 -5.97 15.92 12.39
C GLU A 27 -4.58 15.28 12.49
N ARG A 28 -3.58 16.17 12.60
CA ARG A 28 -2.14 15.84 12.64
C ARG A 28 -1.87 14.66 13.58
N ARG A 29 -2.58 14.61 14.71
CA ARG A 29 -2.47 13.49 15.65
C ARG A 29 -2.90 12.17 15.01
N LYS A 30 -4.06 12.10 14.37
CA LYS A 30 -4.54 10.86 13.73
C LYS A 30 -3.59 10.40 12.63
N ALA A 31 -3.11 11.32 11.80
CA ALA A 31 -2.15 11.00 10.75
C ALA A 31 -0.81 10.51 11.34
N LEU A 32 -0.37 11.10 12.44
CA LEU A 32 0.87 10.70 13.11
C LEU A 32 0.75 9.32 13.78
N TYR A 33 -0.38 9.03 14.39
CA TYR A 33 -0.67 7.68 14.91
C TYR A 33 -0.74 6.64 13.80
N ALA A 34 -1.41 6.96 12.69
CA ALA A 34 -1.47 6.08 11.54
C ALA A 34 -0.07 5.86 10.92
N TYR A 35 0.76 6.90 10.84
CA TYR A 35 2.16 6.79 10.43
C TYR A 35 2.93 5.82 11.33
N ARG A 36 2.86 5.98 12.64
CA ARG A 36 3.56 5.11 13.58
C ARG A 36 3.13 3.66 13.48
N HIS A 37 1.82 3.43 13.43
CA HIS A 37 1.27 2.11 13.25
C HIS A 37 1.73 1.48 11.92
N ALA A 38 1.65 2.23 10.83
CA ALA A 38 2.08 1.77 9.53
C ALA A 38 3.60 1.54 9.46
N GLU A 39 4.41 2.37 10.11
CA GLU A 39 5.87 2.18 10.21
C GLU A 39 6.22 0.88 10.95
N GLN A 40 5.53 0.58 12.05
CA GLN A 40 5.73 -0.65 12.80
C GLN A 40 5.31 -1.90 12.04
N ASN A 41 4.25 -1.79 11.25
CA ASN A 41 3.66 -2.90 10.51
C ASN A 41 4.08 -2.96 9.03
N SER A 42 4.95 -2.07 8.57
CA SER A 42 5.36 -2.00 7.16
C SER A 42 6.34 -3.11 6.77
N TRP A 43 6.02 -4.34 7.15
CA TRP A 43 6.80 -5.50 6.78
C TRP A 43 6.85 -5.73 5.25
N ILE A 44 5.86 -5.25 4.48
CA ILE A 44 5.90 -5.19 3.01
C ILE A 44 7.22 -4.62 2.53
N TYR A 45 7.52 -3.44 3.03
CA TYR A 45 8.71 -2.71 2.68
C TYR A 45 9.98 -3.46 3.06
N LYS A 46 10.04 -3.96 4.30
CA LYS A 46 11.18 -4.73 4.79
C LYS A 46 11.37 -6.00 3.95
N THR A 47 10.31 -6.76 3.73
CA THR A 47 10.39 -8.03 3.02
C THR A 47 10.74 -7.85 1.54
N LEU A 48 10.14 -6.90 0.83
CA LEU A 48 10.41 -6.70 -0.59
C LEU A 48 11.77 -6.05 -0.85
N LEU A 49 12.20 -5.13 0.01
CA LEU A 49 13.49 -4.46 -0.16
C LEU A 49 14.67 -5.28 0.36
N GLU A 50 14.50 -6.00 1.48
CA GLU A 50 15.54 -6.85 2.04
C GLU A 50 15.80 -8.10 1.19
N LYS A 51 14.77 -8.64 0.53
CA LYS A 51 14.88 -9.87 -0.29
C LYS A 51 15.32 -9.66 -1.74
N LYS A 52 16.04 -8.59 -2.04
CA LYS A 52 16.60 -8.35 -3.38
C LYS A 52 15.57 -8.21 -4.52
N LYS A 53 14.31 -7.88 -4.21
CA LYS A 53 13.28 -7.60 -5.23
C LYS A 53 13.33 -6.16 -5.79
N LEU A 54 14.44 -5.46 -5.55
CA LEU A 54 14.74 -4.15 -6.17
C LEU A 54 14.57 -4.12 -7.70
N PRO A 55 14.89 -5.20 -8.47
CA PRO A 55 14.66 -5.20 -9.90
C PRO A 55 13.23 -4.95 -10.32
N LEU A 56 12.22 -5.46 -9.58
CA LEU A 56 10.81 -5.21 -9.87
C LEU A 56 10.48 -3.72 -9.80
N PHE A 57 10.90 -3.05 -8.72
CA PHE A 57 10.67 -1.60 -8.59
C PHE A 57 11.42 -0.76 -9.63
N LYS A 58 12.56 -1.22 -10.13
CA LYS A 58 13.30 -0.50 -11.16
C LYS A 58 12.58 -0.52 -12.52
N LYS A 59 11.88 -1.59 -12.83
CA LYS A 59 11.11 -1.76 -14.07
C LYS A 59 9.68 -1.18 -13.93
N CYS A 60 9.12 -1.21 -12.74
CA CYS A 60 7.75 -0.79 -12.46
C CYS A 60 7.50 0.66 -12.88
N SER A 61 6.48 0.87 -13.67
CA SER A 61 6.02 2.20 -14.09
C SER A 61 4.84 2.69 -13.26
N LYS A 62 3.95 1.79 -12.83
CA LYS A 62 2.76 2.09 -12.04
C LYS A 62 2.66 1.14 -10.84
N LEU A 63 2.23 1.68 -9.71
CA LEU A 63 1.94 0.92 -8.51
C LEU A 63 0.55 1.29 -8.00
N LEU A 64 -0.29 0.29 -7.80
CA LEU A 64 -1.61 0.40 -7.21
C LEU A 64 -1.58 -0.14 -5.78
N LEU A 65 -2.08 0.64 -4.82
CA LEU A 65 -2.34 0.20 -3.44
C LEU A 65 -3.85 0.13 -3.20
N VAL A 66 -4.38 -1.07 -3.00
CA VAL A 66 -5.77 -1.30 -2.64
C VAL A 66 -5.90 -1.25 -1.12
N GLY A 67 -6.76 -0.38 -0.60
CA GLY A 67 -6.88 -0.09 0.81
C GLY A 67 -5.73 0.79 1.31
N SER A 68 -5.65 2.02 0.79
CA SER A 68 -4.55 2.94 1.12
C SER A 68 -4.55 3.42 2.58
N GLY A 69 -5.70 3.30 3.25
CA GLY A 69 -5.86 3.70 4.63
C GLY A 69 -5.76 5.22 4.84
N LEU A 70 -5.76 5.61 6.10
CA LEU A 70 -5.63 7.01 6.49
C LEU A 70 -4.23 7.57 6.18
N TYR A 71 -3.20 6.75 6.30
CA TYR A 71 -1.83 7.10 5.98
C TYR A 71 -1.24 6.08 4.99
N PRO A 72 -1.06 6.42 3.72
CA PRO A 72 -0.56 5.50 2.69
C PRO A 72 0.97 5.31 2.78
N TYR A 73 1.42 4.72 3.90
CA TYR A 73 2.83 4.58 4.25
C TYR A 73 3.67 3.94 3.13
N SER A 74 3.16 2.83 2.58
CA SER A 74 3.88 2.09 1.54
C SER A 74 4.13 2.93 0.30
N LEU A 75 3.17 3.78 -0.10
CA LEU A 75 3.34 4.66 -1.26
C LEU A 75 4.41 5.71 -1.00
N PHE A 76 4.38 6.35 0.16
CA PHE A 76 5.39 7.35 0.51
C PHE A 76 6.79 6.76 0.61
N ASP A 77 6.90 5.59 1.19
CA ASP A 77 8.19 4.96 1.43
C ASP A 77 8.82 4.45 0.13
N ILE A 78 8.01 3.88 -0.76
CA ILE A 78 8.44 3.50 -2.11
C ILE A 78 8.82 4.74 -2.90
N HIS A 79 8.01 5.82 -2.84
CA HIS A 79 8.32 7.06 -3.54
C HIS A 79 9.67 7.68 -3.13
N LYS A 80 10.06 7.59 -1.86
CA LYS A 80 11.38 8.08 -1.42
C LYS A 80 12.54 7.44 -2.19
N LYS A 81 12.40 6.18 -2.56
CA LYS A 81 13.45 5.39 -3.25
C LYS A 81 13.27 5.33 -4.76
N PHE A 82 12.03 5.28 -5.23
CA PHE A 82 11.68 5.06 -6.64
C PHE A 82 10.76 6.18 -7.15
N LYS A 83 11.35 7.38 -7.29
CA LYS A 83 10.62 8.60 -7.69
C LYS A 83 10.01 8.55 -9.11
N HIS A 84 10.44 7.61 -9.95
CA HIS A 84 9.92 7.43 -11.30
C HIS A 84 8.54 6.78 -11.33
N ILE A 85 8.18 5.96 -10.32
CA ILE A 85 6.93 5.21 -10.29
C ILE A 85 5.75 6.15 -10.08
N LYS A 86 4.73 6.04 -10.92
CA LYS A 86 3.41 6.65 -10.70
C LYS A 86 2.60 5.75 -9.78
N MET A 87 2.07 6.30 -8.70
CA MET A 87 1.40 5.51 -7.68
C MET A 87 -0.05 5.95 -7.50
N LEU A 88 -0.91 4.98 -7.31
CA LEU A 88 -2.33 5.18 -7.06
C LEU A 88 -2.71 4.42 -5.80
N GLY A 89 -3.31 5.10 -4.84
CA GLY A 89 -4.01 4.49 -3.71
C GLY A 89 -5.51 4.53 -3.96
N ILE A 90 -6.21 3.46 -3.64
CA ILE A 90 -7.67 3.45 -3.61
C ILE A 90 -8.16 3.17 -2.20
N GLU A 91 -9.21 3.89 -1.79
CA GLU A 91 -9.79 3.82 -0.45
C GLU A 91 -11.30 4.00 -0.54
N ILE A 92 -12.03 3.11 0.11
CA ILE A 92 -13.50 3.13 0.09
C ILE A 92 -14.08 4.02 1.19
N GLU A 93 -13.42 4.11 2.33
CA GLU A 93 -13.91 4.89 3.46
C GLU A 93 -13.62 6.38 3.29
N GLU A 94 -14.67 7.23 3.32
CA GLU A 94 -14.58 8.67 3.09
C GLU A 94 -13.58 9.37 4.00
N SER A 95 -13.59 9.07 5.28
CA SER A 95 -12.72 9.73 6.25
C SER A 95 -11.25 9.40 6.01
N ARG A 96 -10.94 8.15 5.67
CA ARG A 96 -9.59 7.68 5.34
C ARG A 96 -9.12 8.25 4.01
N TYR A 97 -9.99 8.23 3.00
CA TYR A 97 -9.72 8.82 1.69
C TYR A 97 -9.38 10.31 1.82
N SER A 98 -10.25 11.09 2.48
CA SER A 98 -10.04 12.54 2.64
C SER A 98 -8.73 12.84 3.36
N ALA A 99 -8.39 12.08 4.40
CA ALA A 99 -7.15 12.23 5.15
C ALA A 99 -5.92 11.89 4.29
N SER A 100 -5.92 10.74 3.65
CA SER A 100 -4.80 10.30 2.81
C SER A 100 -4.59 11.22 1.60
N LYS A 101 -5.67 11.67 0.97
CA LYS A 101 -5.63 12.64 -0.13
C LYS A 101 -4.98 13.96 0.30
N GLN A 102 -5.40 14.54 1.42
CA GLN A 102 -4.80 15.79 1.91
C GLN A 102 -3.32 15.64 2.24
N LEU A 103 -2.90 14.49 2.81
CA LEU A 103 -1.50 14.20 3.06
C LEU A 103 -0.67 14.15 1.77
N VAL A 104 -1.21 13.54 0.73
CA VAL A 104 -0.55 13.45 -0.57
C VAL A 104 -0.48 14.81 -1.25
N GLU A 105 -1.60 15.54 -1.32
CA GLU A 105 -1.67 16.85 -1.98
C GLU A 105 -0.82 17.91 -1.28
N GLY A 106 -0.71 17.84 0.04
CA GLY A 106 0.15 18.71 0.85
C GLY A 106 1.62 18.30 0.89
N GLY A 107 1.99 17.17 0.31
CA GLY A 107 3.33 16.58 0.40
C GLY A 107 4.16 16.72 -0.87
N PRO A 108 5.45 16.35 -0.80
CA PRO A 108 6.38 16.42 -1.93
C PRO A 108 6.11 15.37 -3.01
N ALA A 109 5.23 14.42 -2.75
CA ALA A 109 4.91 13.32 -3.66
C ALA A 109 3.63 13.57 -4.50
N ARG A 110 3.01 14.74 -4.40
CA ARG A 110 1.72 15.09 -5.02
C ARG A 110 1.66 14.85 -6.54
N ASP A 111 2.78 14.99 -7.22
CA ASP A 111 2.85 14.81 -8.69
C ASP A 111 3.00 13.32 -9.10
N LYS A 112 3.27 12.45 -8.14
CA LYS A 112 3.53 11.02 -8.38
C LYS A 112 2.53 10.10 -7.70
N ILE A 113 1.93 10.53 -6.61
CA ILE A 113 0.96 9.75 -5.85
C ILE A 113 -0.42 10.41 -6.01
N LYS A 114 -1.43 9.61 -6.26
CA LYS A 114 -2.84 10.01 -6.24
C LYS A 114 -3.62 9.07 -5.34
N ILE A 115 -4.65 9.60 -4.68
CA ILE A 115 -5.60 8.78 -3.93
C ILE A 115 -6.97 8.96 -4.57
N LEU A 116 -7.66 7.86 -4.81
CA LEU A 116 -9.04 7.85 -5.31
C LEU A 116 -9.97 7.24 -4.26
N LYS A 117 -11.16 7.83 -4.16
CA LYS A 117 -12.26 7.19 -3.45
C LYS A 117 -12.91 6.18 -4.37
N LEU A 118 -12.62 4.90 -4.14
CA LEU A 118 -13.12 3.82 -4.99
C LEU A 118 -13.11 2.51 -4.19
N ASP A 119 -14.13 1.67 -4.43
CA ASP A 119 -14.09 0.27 -4.00
C ASP A 119 -13.09 -0.50 -4.87
N GLY A 120 -12.28 -1.36 -4.25
CA GLY A 120 -11.34 -2.21 -4.96
C GLY A 120 -12.02 -3.12 -5.99
N ILE A 121 -13.28 -3.51 -5.76
CA ILE A 121 -14.04 -4.32 -6.72
C ILE A 121 -14.37 -3.56 -8.01
N ASP A 122 -14.45 -2.24 -7.97
CA ASP A 122 -14.80 -1.42 -9.13
C ASP A 122 -13.59 -0.99 -9.97
N PHE A 123 -12.39 -1.21 -9.47
CA PHE A 123 -11.18 -0.86 -10.22
C PHE A 123 -10.96 -1.79 -11.42
N ASP A 124 -10.54 -1.22 -12.54
CA ASP A 124 -10.19 -1.96 -13.75
C ASP A 124 -8.70 -2.34 -13.74
N TYR A 125 -8.41 -3.53 -13.22
CA TYR A 125 -7.05 -4.06 -13.09
C TYR A 125 -6.40 -4.44 -14.42
N SER A 126 -7.19 -4.58 -15.50
CA SER A 126 -6.68 -4.90 -16.85
C SER A 126 -5.82 -3.78 -17.45
N ARG A 127 -5.88 -2.57 -16.88
CA ARG A 127 -5.05 -1.40 -17.26
C ARG A 127 -3.62 -1.45 -16.77
N LEU A 128 -3.29 -2.44 -15.96
CA LEU A 128 -1.95 -2.63 -15.44
C LEU A 128 -1.18 -3.59 -16.33
N GLU A 129 0.09 -3.31 -16.54
CA GLU A 129 0.99 -4.09 -17.38
C GLU A 129 1.81 -5.10 -16.57
N ASP A 130 2.51 -6.00 -17.24
CA ASP A 130 3.27 -7.10 -16.61
C ASP A 130 4.34 -6.64 -15.62
N ASP A 131 4.97 -5.48 -15.86
CA ASP A 131 5.97 -4.89 -14.96
C ASP A 131 5.36 -3.96 -13.88
N ASP A 132 4.04 -3.77 -13.86
CA ASP A 132 3.37 -2.96 -12.83
C ASP A 132 3.18 -3.77 -11.53
N LEU A 133 2.83 -3.08 -10.44
CA LEU A 133 2.66 -3.67 -9.12
C LEU A 133 1.27 -3.38 -8.56
N VAL A 134 0.63 -4.40 -8.00
CA VAL A 134 -0.58 -4.26 -7.17
C VAL A 134 -0.26 -4.68 -5.76
N PHE A 135 -0.50 -3.80 -4.81
CA PHE A 135 -0.43 -4.10 -3.39
C PHE A 135 -1.84 -4.11 -2.81
N ILE A 136 -2.19 -5.18 -2.12
CA ILE A 136 -3.44 -5.28 -1.38
C ILE A 136 -3.10 -5.21 0.11
N SER A 137 -3.63 -4.17 0.77
CA SER A 137 -3.38 -3.92 2.20
C SER A 137 -3.98 -5.01 3.09
N CYS A 138 -3.40 -5.19 4.27
CA CYS A 138 -3.91 -6.11 5.29
C CYS A 138 -5.33 -5.77 5.78
N ASP A 139 -5.78 -4.53 5.62
CA ASP A 139 -7.11 -4.10 5.99
C ASP A 139 -8.18 -4.47 4.94
N VAL A 140 -7.76 -4.96 3.78
CA VAL A 140 -8.67 -5.44 2.73
C VAL A 140 -8.92 -6.91 2.94
N ASP A 141 -10.10 -7.25 3.44
CA ASP A 141 -10.56 -8.63 3.66
C ASP A 141 -11.75 -8.96 2.75
N SER A 142 -11.47 -9.07 1.43
CA SER A 142 -12.50 -9.32 0.42
C SER A 142 -12.01 -10.34 -0.61
N ASP A 143 -12.63 -11.52 -0.59
CA ASP A 143 -12.35 -12.57 -1.57
C ASP A 143 -12.65 -12.12 -3.00
N ASP A 144 -13.66 -11.29 -3.19
CA ASP A 144 -14.06 -10.83 -4.51
C ASP A 144 -13.01 -9.88 -5.10
N ILE A 145 -12.43 -9.00 -4.28
CA ILE A 145 -11.31 -8.15 -4.72
C ILE A 145 -10.10 -9.02 -5.08
N TYR A 146 -9.74 -9.98 -4.23
CA TYR A 146 -8.61 -10.86 -4.50
C TYR A 146 -8.78 -11.64 -5.79
N LYS A 147 -9.94 -12.28 -5.99
CA LYS A 147 -10.26 -13.02 -7.22
C LYS A 147 -10.19 -12.12 -8.45
N LYS A 148 -10.83 -10.95 -8.39
CA LYS A 148 -10.82 -10.00 -9.49
C LYS A 148 -9.40 -9.58 -9.88
N VAL A 149 -8.57 -9.22 -8.89
CA VAL A 149 -7.16 -8.86 -9.15
C VAL A 149 -6.42 -10.00 -9.84
N LEU A 150 -6.53 -11.23 -9.30
CA LEU A 150 -5.83 -12.40 -9.82
C LEU A 150 -6.31 -12.85 -11.21
N GLU A 151 -7.57 -12.64 -11.52
CA GLU A 151 -8.17 -13.03 -12.80
C GLU A 151 -7.94 -12.00 -13.91
N THR A 152 -7.85 -10.73 -13.56
CA THR A 152 -7.88 -9.65 -14.57
C THR A 152 -6.58 -8.86 -14.67
N SER A 153 -5.71 -8.87 -13.65
CA SER A 153 -4.45 -8.13 -13.68
C SER A 153 -3.33 -8.96 -14.30
N LYS A 154 -2.49 -8.31 -15.11
CA LYS A 154 -1.21 -8.85 -15.57
C LYS A 154 -0.06 -8.49 -14.65
N ALA A 155 -0.27 -7.49 -13.79
CA ALA A 155 0.74 -6.96 -12.88
C ALA A 155 1.18 -7.98 -11.84
N HIS A 156 2.35 -7.75 -11.24
CA HIS A 156 2.77 -8.49 -10.06
C HIS A 156 1.88 -8.12 -8.87
N VAL A 157 1.29 -9.13 -8.23
CA VAL A 157 0.34 -8.93 -7.13
C VAL A 157 0.97 -9.30 -5.80
N TYR A 158 0.90 -8.37 -4.86
CA TYR A 158 1.33 -8.54 -3.50
C TYR A 158 0.15 -8.37 -2.53
N ILE A 159 -0.09 -9.37 -1.68
CA ILE A 159 -1.16 -9.36 -0.68
C ILE A 159 -0.55 -9.35 0.71
N CYS A 160 -0.87 -8.31 1.50
CA CYS A 160 -0.22 -8.06 2.79
C CYS A 160 -0.58 -9.07 3.88
N ALA A 161 -1.74 -9.68 3.85
CA ALA A 161 -2.15 -10.69 4.82
C ALA A 161 -3.06 -11.71 4.13
N PRO A 162 -2.48 -12.67 3.41
CA PRO A 162 -3.26 -13.76 2.86
C PRO A 162 -3.71 -14.62 4.04
N TYR A 163 -4.85 -14.29 4.64
CA TYR A 163 -5.49 -15.20 5.56
C TYR A 163 -5.61 -16.57 4.88
N ASN A 164 -5.47 -17.65 5.64
CA ASN A 164 -5.38 -19.05 5.19
C ASN A 164 -6.57 -19.46 4.30
N ARG A 165 -6.60 -18.94 3.08
CA ARG A 165 -7.64 -19.22 2.09
C ARG A 165 -7.15 -20.34 1.18
N GLN A 166 -7.77 -21.50 1.28
CA GLN A 166 -7.38 -22.68 0.50
C GLN A 166 -7.45 -22.39 -1.01
N TRP A 167 -8.48 -21.68 -1.47
CA TRP A 167 -8.63 -21.35 -2.87
C TRP A 167 -7.48 -20.47 -3.42
N MET A 168 -6.88 -19.63 -2.58
CA MET A 168 -5.69 -18.87 -2.96
C MET A 168 -4.51 -19.80 -3.27
N LYS A 169 -4.30 -20.82 -2.45
CA LYS A 169 -3.21 -21.79 -2.67
C LYS A 169 -3.33 -22.49 -4.03
N ASP A 170 -4.55 -22.73 -4.48
CA ASP A 170 -4.81 -23.40 -5.77
C ASP A 170 -4.67 -22.42 -6.96
N SER A 171 -5.02 -21.16 -6.76
CA SER A 171 -4.87 -20.09 -7.76
C SER A 171 -3.41 -19.69 -7.99
N ILE A 172 -2.57 -19.85 -6.99
CA ILE A 172 -1.16 -19.47 -6.98
C ILE A 172 -0.33 -20.17 -8.04
N LYS A 173 -0.62 -21.41 -8.31
CA LYS A 173 0.08 -22.20 -9.35
C LYS A 173 -0.10 -21.63 -10.75
N LYS A 174 -1.00 -20.67 -10.94
CA LYS A 174 -1.39 -20.11 -12.24
C LYS A 174 -1.08 -18.61 -12.41
N SER A 175 -0.57 -17.92 -11.39
CA SER A 175 -0.45 -16.46 -11.41
C SER A 175 0.93 -15.97 -10.97
N ASN A 176 1.27 -14.77 -11.35
CA ASN A 176 2.48 -14.02 -10.96
C ASN A 176 2.49 -13.62 -9.47
N LEU A 177 2.05 -14.52 -8.59
CA LEU A 177 1.97 -14.29 -7.14
C LEU A 177 3.28 -14.61 -6.43
N ILE A 178 3.54 -13.88 -5.39
CA ILE A 178 4.78 -13.87 -4.64
C ILE A 178 4.60 -14.48 -3.26
N TYR A 179 5.47 -15.42 -2.84
CA TYR A 179 5.51 -16.03 -1.50
C TYR A 179 6.83 -15.86 -0.79
N ASP A 180 6.76 -15.78 0.55
CA ASP A 180 7.92 -16.03 1.38
C ASP A 180 7.85 -17.41 2.04
N LYS A 181 8.89 -17.76 2.80
CA LYS A 181 9.01 -19.03 3.55
C LYS A 181 7.88 -19.27 4.58
N ASP A 182 7.16 -18.21 4.96
CA ASP A 182 6.06 -18.27 5.93
C ASP A 182 4.69 -18.38 5.23
N GLY A 183 4.67 -18.66 3.91
CA GLY A 183 3.45 -18.78 3.10
C GLY A 183 2.81 -17.45 2.75
N ARG A 184 3.52 -16.36 2.94
CA ARG A 184 3.08 -15.02 2.55
C ARG A 184 3.44 -14.80 1.10
N ILE A 185 2.48 -14.29 0.34
CA ILE A 185 2.64 -14.15 -1.09
C ILE A 185 3.62 -13.03 -1.40
N ILE A 186 4.73 -13.38 -2.02
CA ILE A 186 5.74 -12.49 -2.56
C ILE A 186 6.08 -12.99 -3.96
N SER A 187 5.92 -12.24 -5.03
CA SER A 187 5.99 -12.63 -6.45
C SER A 187 7.21 -13.44 -6.89
N PRO A 188 7.14 -14.17 -7.98
CA PRO A 188 8.21 -14.97 -8.52
C PRO A 188 9.46 -14.19 -8.85
#